data_30aa23197913a34c2d800a7e8fbe8b73
#
_entry.id   30aa23197913a34c2d800a7e8fbe8b73
#
_cell.length_a   1.000
_cell.length_b   1.000
_cell.length_c   1.000
_cell.angle_alpha   90.00
_cell.angle_beta   90.00
_cell.angle_gamma   90.00
#
_symmetry.space_group_name_H-M   'P 1'
#
loop_
_entity.id
_entity.type
_entity.pdbx_description
1 polymer ?
#
loop_
_entity_poly.entity_id
_entity_poly.type
_entity_poly.pdbx_seq_one_letter_code
_entity_poly.pdbx_strand_id
1 'polypeptide(L)'
;AEPDDLARALRVGLEAPMQLTAAFLHATAGWSGQRRVLNISSGLGRRAQGSQSAYCAAKAGMDHFTRCVALDEAALPNGAKVCALAPGVIDTDMQQQLRGADRGSFPDQGNFAKLHSAGQLTSPADAAARVLAYLARPDFGANPVADVRDA
;
A
#
# COMPACT_ATOMS: atom_id res chain seq x y z
N ALA A 1 17.37 1.91 13.04
CA ALA A 1 16.71 0.60 12.98
C ALA A 1 17.76 -0.49 13.00
N GLU A 2 17.54 -1.54 13.77
CA GLU A 2 18.42 -2.69 13.81
C GLU A 2 18.31 -3.49 12.51
N PRO A 3 19.36 -4.20 12.07
CA PRO A 3 19.34 -4.99 10.83
C PRO A 3 18.17 -5.97 10.73
N ASP A 4 17.82 -6.63 11.83
CA ASP A 4 16.71 -7.57 11.87
C ASP A 4 15.35 -6.90 11.68
N ASP A 5 15.18 -5.66 12.16
CA ASP A 5 13.96 -4.88 11.94
C ASP A 5 13.84 -4.47 10.47
N LEU A 6 14.95 -4.13 9.82
CA LEU A 6 14.98 -3.82 8.38
C LEU A 6 14.59 -5.05 7.56
N ALA A 7 15.18 -6.21 7.86
CA ALA A 7 14.87 -7.47 7.17
C ALA A 7 13.39 -7.84 7.32
N ARG A 8 12.84 -7.73 8.54
CA ARG A 8 11.42 -8.01 8.82
C ARG A 8 10.49 -7.06 8.07
N ALA A 9 10.79 -5.75 8.07
CA ALA A 9 10.00 -4.76 7.36
C ALA A 9 9.94 -5.04 5.85
N LEU A 10 11.06 -5.42 5.23
CA LEU A 10 11.13 -5.78 3.82
C LEU A 10 10.40 -7.10 3.53
N ARG A 11 10.52 -8.11 4.38
CA ARG A 11 9.79 -9.37 4.21
C ARG A 11 8.28 -9.17 4.21
N VAL A 12 7.76 -8.43 5.19
CA VAL A 12 6.32 -8.22 5.34
C VAL A 12 5.80 -7.20 4.33
N GLY A 13 6.54 -6.10 4.11
CA GLY A 13 6.08 -4.97 3.32
C GLY A 13 6.34 -5.07 1.82
N LEU A 14 7.25 -5.97 1.39
CA LEU A 14 7.65 -6.12 -0.01
C LEU A 14 7.64 -7.57 -0.47
N GLU A 15 8.46 -8.44 0.14
CA GLU A 15 8.63 -9.82 -0.33
C GLU A 15 7.31 -10.60 -0.31
N ALA A 16 6.57 -10.57 0.80
CA ALA A 16 5.29 -11.29 0.91
C ALA A 16 4.23 -10.82 -0.09
N PRO A 17 3.96 -9.51 -0.29
CA PRO A 17 3.08 -9.06 -1.36
C PRO A 17 3.51 -9.48 -2.76
N MET A 18 4.80 -9.47 -3.07
CA MET A 18 5.32 -9.94 -4.35
C MET A 18 5.03 -11.43 -4.56
N GLN A 19 5.34 -12.27 -3.55
CA GLN A 19 5.10 -13.71 -3.61
C GLN A 19 3.60 -14.04 -3.73
N LEU A 20 2.74 -13.37 -2.96
CA LEU A 20 1.30 -13.56 -3.01
C LEU A 20 0.71 -13.11 -4.36
N THR A 21 1.18 -12.01 -4.91
CA THR A 21 0.78 -11.56 -6.24
C THR A 21 1.17 -12.59 -7.30
N ALA A 22 2.42 -13.06 -7.30
CA ALA A 22 2.89 -14.07 -8.25
C ALA A 22 2.12 -15.39 -8.11
N ALA A 23 1.86 -15.86 -6.89
CA ALA A 23 1.09 -17.07 -6.62
C ALA A 23 -0.36 -16.94 -7.15
N PHE A 24 -1.01 -15.81 -6.90
CA PHE A 24 -2.36 -15.53 -7.42
C PHE A 24 -2.39 -15.53 -8.94
N LEU A 25 -1.47 -14.82 -9.59
CA LEU A 25 -1.41 -14.73 -11.05
C LEU A 25 -1.20 -16.11 -11.68
N HIS A 26 -0.31 -16.91 -11.10
CA HIS A 26 -0.04 -18.28 -11.55
C HIS A 26 -1.28 -19.18 -11.37
N ALA A 27 -1.88 -19.18 -10.18
CA ALA A 27 -3.03 -20.03 -9.86
C ALA A 27 -4.28 -19.68 -10.69
N THR A 28 -4.41 -18.44 -11.14
CA THR A 28 -5.58 -17.95 -11.89
C THR A 28 -5.32 -17.77 -13.38
N ALA A 29 -4.18 -18.22 -13.90
CA ALA A 29 -3.81 -18.03 -15.30
C ALA A 29 -4.84 -18.58 -16.30
N GLY A 30 -5.52 -19.68 -15.94
CA GLY A 30 -6.56 -20.32 -16.75
C GLY A 30 -7.98 -19.76 -16.56
N TRP A 31 -8.18 -18.74 -15.74
CA TRP A 31 -9.50 -18.18 -15.52
C TRP A 31 -9.97 -17.37 -16.74
N SER A 32 -11.24 -17.51 -17.10
CA SER A 32 -11.87 -16.73 -18.16
C SER A 32 -12.43 -15.39 -17.68
N GLY A 33 -12.64 -15.26 -16.37
CA GLY A 33 -13.16 -14.06 -15.74
C GLY A 33 -12.08 -13.00 -15.49
N GLN A 34 -12.53 -11.80 -15.11
CA GLN A 34 -11.66 -10.69 -14.77
C GLN A 34 -10.84 -10.98 -13.52
N ARG A 35 -9.53 -10.79 -13.58
CA ARG A 35 -8.61 -10.98 -12.46
C ARG A 35 -8.15 -9.61 -11.96
N ARG A 36 -8.24 -9.38 -10.66
CA ARG A 36 -7.84 -8.11 -10.03
C ARG A 36 -6.97 -8.35 -8.81
N VAL A 37 -5.87 -7.61 -8.70
CA VAL A 37 -4.98 -7.61 -7.53
C VAL A 37 -4.86 -6.19 -7.01
N LEU A 38 -5.20 -6.00 -5.74
CA LEU A 38 -5.02 -4.74 -5.04
C LEU A 38 -4.04 -4.95 -3.89
N ASN A 39 -2.89 -4.29 -3.98
CA ASN A 39 -1.89 -4.23 -2.91
C ASN A 39 -2.07 -2.93 -2.12
N ILE A 40 -2.11 -3.01 -0.79
CA ILE A 40 -2.21 -1.82 0.05
C ILE A 40 -0.84 -1.15 0.14
N SER A 41 -0.72 -0.01 -0.52
CA SER A 41 0.45 0.84 -0.50
C SER A 41 0.35 1.95 0.55
N SER A 42 1.14 2.98 0.39
CA SER A 42 1.17 4.17 1.26
C SER A 42 1.67 5.37 0.46
N GLY A 43 1.25 6.56 0.84
CA GLY A 43 1.88 7.80 0.37
C GLY A 43 3.38 7.84 0.64
N LEU A 44 3.87 7.08 1.64
CA LEU A 44 5.30 6.95 1.95
C LEU A 44 6.08 6.07 0.96
N GLY A 45 5.43 5.40 0.05
CA GLY A 45 6.10 4.82 -1.13
C GLY A 45 6.55 5.86 -2.15
N ARG A 46 6.02 7.10 -2.07
CA ARG A 46 6.25 8.20 -3.03
C ARG A 46 6.94 9.41 -2.42
N ARG A 47 6.94 9.54 -1.09
CA ARG A 47 7.62 10.60 -0.36
C ARG A 47 8.44 10.02 0.78
N ALA A 48 9.59 10.64 1.03
CA ALA A 48 10.44 10.27 2.15
C ALA A 48 9.86 10.75 3.49
N GLN A 49 10.12 9.98 4.54
CA GLN A 49 9.82 10.36 5.92
C GLN A 49 10.94 9.91 6.86
N GLY A 50 11.38 10.79 7.72
CA GLY A 50 12.38 10.49 8.74
C GLY A 50 11.94 9.32 9.63
N SER A 51 12.87 8.52 10.10
CA SER A 51 12.66 7.33 10.96
C SER A 51 11.80 6.21 10.34
N GLN A 52 11.44 6.30 9.04
CA GLN A 52 10.59 5.34 8.33
C GLN A 52 11.28 4.73 7.09
N SER A 53 12.62 4.71 7.05
CA SER A 53 13.37 4.32 5.85
C SER A 53 13.01 2.93 5.33
N ALA A 54 12.93 1.93 6.20
CA ALA A 54 12.56 0.56 5.80
C ALA A 54 11.13 0.47 5.27
N TYR A 55 10.19 1.13 5.93
CA TYR A 55 8.79 1.18 5.50
C TYR A 55 8.65 1.91 4.15
N CYS A 56 9.28 3.06 4.01
CA CYS A 56 9.30 3.82 2.75
C CYS A 56 9.90 2.98 1.62
N ALA A 57 11.03 2.30 1.87
CA ALA A 57 11.69 1.44 0.89
C ALA A 57 10.79 0.27 0.46
N ALA A 58 10.14 -0.41 1.41
CA ALA A 58 9.23 -1.51 1.13
C ALA A 58 8.03 -1.05 0.28
N LYS A 59 7.40 0.08 0.64
CA LYS A 59 6.25 0.62 -0.10
C LYS A 59 6.63 1.16 -1.48
N ALA A 60 7.79 1.80 -1.62
CA ALA A 60 8.32 2.23 -2.92
C ALA A 60 8.64 1.03 -3.83
N GLY A 61 9.26 -0.01 -3.27
CA GLY A 61 9.53 -1.26 -3.98
C GLY A 61 8.24 -1.93 -4.46
N MET A 62 7.21 -2.01 -3.61
CA MET A 62 5.92 -2.57 -3.97
C MET A 62 5.21 -1.75 -5.05
N ASP A 63 5.25 -0.42 -4.99
CA ASP A 63 4.70 0.46 -6.02
C ASP A 63 5.38 0.19 -7.37
N HIS A 64 6.71 0.09 -7.38
CA HIS A 64 7.46 -0.17 -8.61
C HIS A 64 7.23 -1.58 -9.16
N PHE A 65 7.24 -2.60 -8.29
CA PHE A 65 6.88 -3.97 -8.64
C PHE A 65 5.50 -4.03 -9.31
N THR A 66 4.50 -3.35 -8.74
CA THR A 66 3.15 -3.33 -9.30
C THR A 66 3.11 -2.68 -10.69
N ARG A 67 3.92 -1.65 -10.95
CA ARG A 67 4.05 -1.07 -12.31
C ARG A 67 4.63 -2.09 -13.31
N CYS A 68 5.65 -2.84 -12.92
CA CYS A 68 6.23 -3.88 -13.78
C CYS A 68 5.20 -4.98 -14.08
N VAL A 69 4.52 -5.51 -13.06
CA VAL A 69 3.48 -6.53 -13.24
C VAL A 69 2.34 -6.03 -14.12
N ALA A 70 1.94 -4.75 -13.99
CA ALA A 70 0.92 -4.16 -14.85
C ALA A 70 1.30 -4.19 -16.34
N LEU A 71 2.57 -3.95 -16.66
CA LEU A 71 3.08 -4.04 -18.03
C LEU A 71 3.09 -5.49 -18.53
N ASP A 72 3.55 -6.43 -17.71
CA ASP A 72 3.58 -7.85 -18.05
C ASP A 72 2.17 -8.39 -18.32
N GLU A 73 1.23 -8.10 -17.42
CA GLU A 73 -0.17 -8.56 -17.55
C GLU A 73 -0.89 -7.87 -18.73
N ALA A 74 -0.59 -6.61 -19.03
CA ALA A 74 -1.17 -5.90 -20.18
C ALA A 74 -0.81 -6.54 -21.54
N ALA A 75 0.29 -7.28 -21.60
CA ALA A 75 0.70 -8.01 -22.79
C ALA A 75 -0.05 -9.34 -22.99
N LEU A 76 -0.81 -9.79 -21.99
CA LEU A 76 -1.52 -11.07 -22.02
C LEU A 76 -2.98 -10.90 -22.45
N PRO A 77 -3.56 -11.86 -23.22
CA PRO A 77 -4.95 -11.78 -23.67
C PRO A 77 -5.98 -11.68 -22.52
N ASN A 78 -5.69 -12.30 -21.37
CA ASN A 78 -6.51 -12.25 -20.16
C ASN A 78 -5.68 -11.76 -18.96
N GLY A 79 -4.92 -10.69 -19.17
CA GLY A 79 -4.06 -10.11 -18.16
C GLY A 79 -4.84 -9.57 -16.97
N ALA A 80 -4.29 -9.76 -15.78
CA ALA A 80 -4.88 -9.23 -14.56
C ALA A 80 -4.76 -7.70 -14.51
N LYS A 81 -5.73 -7.06 -13.87
CA LYS A 81 -5.63 -5.65 -13.48
C LYS A 81 -5.01 -5.57 -12.09
N VAL A 82 -3.93 -4.81 -11.98
CA VAL A 82 -3.18 -4.71 -10.70
C VAL A 82 -3.05 -3.25 -10.28
N CYS A 83 -3.14 -3.01 -8.98
CA CYS A 83 -2.98 -1.67 -8.42
C CYS A 83 -2.35 -1.73 -7.02
N ALA A 84 -1.34 -0.90 -6.78
CA ALA A 84 -0.86 -0.55 -5.45
C ALA A 84 -1.57 0.74 -5.01
N LEU A 85 -2.51 0.63 -4.08
CA LEU A 85 -3.38 1.71 -3.65
C LEU A 85 -2.97 2.23 -2.27
N ALA A 86 -2.70 3.52 -2.16
CA ALA A 86 -2.60 4.19 -0.86
C ALA A 86 -4.02 4.45 -0.32
N PRO A 87 -4.38 3.91 0.87
CA PRO A 87 -5.75 3.96 1.38
C PRO A 87 -6.07 5.26 2.12
N GLY A 88 -5.16 6.24 2.12
CA GLY A 88 -5.23 7.43 2.95
C GLY A 88 -4.68 7.19 4.37
N VAL A 89 -4.91 8.14 5.27
CA VAL A 89 -4.47 8.05 6.67
C VAL A 89 -5.61 7.48 7.51
N ILE A 90 -5.38 6.30 8.08
CA ILE A 90 -6.41 5.52 8.81
C ILE A 90 -6.08 5.54 10.30
N ASP A 91 -7.08 5.70 11.15
CA ASP A 91 -6.93 5.62 12.61
C ASP A 91 -6.79 4.15 13.04
N THR A 92 -5.55 3.70 13.11
CA THR A 92 -5.16 2.33 13.44
C THR A 92 -4.24 2.30 14.66
N ASP A 93 -4.01 1.12 15.21
CA ASP A 93 -3.02 0.90 16.29
C ASP A 93 -1.63 1.39 15.89
N MET A 94 -1.25 1.25 14.61
CA MET A 94 0.01 1.80 14.08
C MET A 94 0.05 3.33 14.23
N GLN A 95 -1.06 4.04 13.97
CA GLN A 95 -1.18 5.48 14.18
C GLN A 95 -1.08 5.84 15.66
N GLN A 96 -1.65 5.01 16.54
CA GLN A 96 -1.52 5.21 18.00
C GLN A 96 -0.06 5.07 18.44
N GLN A 97 0.67 4.07 17.94
CA GLN A 97 2.10 3.89 18.21
C GLN A 97 2.93 5.08 17.73
N LEU A 98 2.67 5.59 16.52
CA LEU A 98 3.36 6.76 15.99
C LEU A 98 3.09 8.03 16.80
N ARG A 99 1.86 8.23 17.27
CA ARG A 99 1.50 9.36 18.16
C ARG A 99 2.15 9.24 19.54
N GLY A 100 2.32 8.03 20.05
CA GLY A 100 2.96 7.75 21.32
C GLY A 100 4.49 7.68 21.29
N ALA A 101 5.11 7.74 20.09
CA ALA A 101 6.55 7.67 19.93
C ALA A 101 7.26 8.90 20.54
N ASP A 102 8.49 8.71 21.02
CA ASP A 102 9.33 9.80 21.48
C ASP A 102 9.72 10.72 20.31
N ARG A 103 9.59 12.03 20.53
CA ARG A 103 9.90 13.05 19.51
C ARG A 103 11.38 13.03 19.08
N GLY A 104 12.29 12.60 19.94
CA GLY A 104 13.69 12.45 19.60
C GLY A 104 13.93 11.31 18.63
N SER A 105 13.14 10.24 18.72
CA SER A 105 13.20 9.06 17.85
C SER A 105 12.31 9.18 16.61
N PHE A 106 11.26 10.02 16.67
CA PHE A 106 10.32 10.22 15.58
C PHE A 106 9.92 11.70 15.45
N PRO A 107 10.67 12.51 14.68
CA PRO A 107 10.46 13.96 14.56
C PRO A 107 9.05 14.36 14.07
N ASP A 108 8.40 13.52 13.28
CA ASP A 108 7.07 13.77 12.70
C ASP A 108 5.89 13.43 13.65
N GLN A 109 6.15 12.98 14.89
CA GLN A 109 5.12 12.62 15.88
C GLN A 109 4.07 13.73 16.03
N GLY A 110 4.49 15.00 16.06
CA GLY A 110 3.60 16.13 16.18
C GLY A 110 2.60 16.29 15.03
N ASN A 111 2.96 15.92 13.81
CA ASN A 111 2.07 15.94 12.63
C ASN A 111 1.00 14.85 12.73
N PHE A 112 1.36 13.64 13.18
CA PHE A 112 0.40 12.55 13.40
C PHE A 112 -0.59 12.88 14.53
N ALA A 113 -0.12 13.50 15.62
CA ALA A 113 -1.00 13.98 16.69
C ALA A 113 -1.99 15.05 16.20
N LYS A 114 -1.54 15.99 15.36
CA LYS A 114 -2.40 17.02 14.75
C LYS A 114 -3.47 16.41 13.83
N LEU A 115 -3.13 15.44 12.99
CA LEU A 115 -4.08 14.75 12.12
C LEU A 115 -5.20 14.08 12.92
N HIS A 116 -4.88 13.44 14.04
CA HIS A 116 -5.86 12.84 14.94
C HIS A 116 -6.75 13.91 15.60
N SER A 117 -6.17 14.94 16.19
CA SER A 117 -6.92 16.00 16.88
C SER A 117 -7.79 16.85 15.94
N ALA A 118 -7.40 16.97 14.67
CA ALA A 118 -8.18 17.65 13.64
C ALA A 118 -9.30 16.77 13.01
N GLY A 119 -9.47 15.52 13.45
CA GLY A 119 -10.47 14.59 12.90
C GLY A 119 -10.20 14.20 11.44
N GLN A 120 -8.96 14.31 10.96
CA GLN A 120 -8.57 14.03 9.58
C GLN A 120 -8.25 12.56 9.31
N LEU A 121 -8.37 11.70 10.33
CA LEU A 121 -8.19 10.27 10.18
C LEU A 121 -9.49 9.61 9.75
N THR A 122 -9.38 8.70 8.79
CA THR A 122 -10.51 7.88 8.35
C THR A 122 -10.67 6.68 9.28
N SER A 123 -11.90 6.32 9.64
CA SER A 123 -12.13 5.08 10.39
C SER A 123 -11.70 3.85 9.57
N PRO A 124 -11.29 2.74 10.20
CA PRO A 124 -10.97 1.51 9.47
C PRO A 124 -12.11 1.01 8.58
N ALA A 125 -13.35 1.13 9.04
CA ALA A 125 -14.53 0.72 8.27
C ALA A 125 -14.73 1.58 7.02
N ASP A 126 -14.63 2.90 7.13
CA ASP A 126 -14.76 3.81 6.00
C ASP A 126 -13.59 3.66 5.02
N ALA A 127 -12.38 3.44 5.52
CA ALA A 127 -11.22 3.16 4.68
C ALA A 127 -11.42 1.86 3.89
N ALA A 128 -11.89 0.80 4.53
CA ALA A 128 -12.18 -0.47 3.87
C ALA A 128 -13.25 -0.30 2.79
N ALA A 129 -14.34 0.42 3.09
CA ALA A 129 -15.39 0.70 2.12
C ALA A 129 -14.86 1.43 0.88
N ARG A 130 -14.00 2.44 1.07
CA ARG A 130 -13.37 3.17 -0.05
C ARG A 130 -12.44 2.28 -0.87
N VAL A 131 -11.63 1.43 -0.23
CA VAL A 131 -10.72 0.50 -0.90
C VAL A 131 -11.52 -0.51 -1.73
N LEU A 132 -12.61 -1.07 -1.18
CA LEU A 132 -13.48 -2.01 -1.91
C LEU A 132 -14.21 -1.33 -3.07
N ALA A 133 -14.68 -0.10 -2.89
CA ALA A 133 -15.28 0.68 -3.96
C ALA A 133 -14.28 0.96 -5.08
N TYR A 134 -13.03 1.29 -4.75
CA TYR A 134 -11.96 1.47 -5.74
C TYR A 134 -11.67 0.17 -6.50
N LEU A 135 -11.57 -0.96 -5.81
CA LEU A 135 -11.37 -2.28 -6.43
C LEU A 135 -12.49 -2.63 -7.42
N ALA A 136 -13.73 -2.20 -7.14
CA ALA A 136 -14.90 -2.50 -7.97
C ALA A 136 -15.03 -1.59 -9.21
N ARG A 137 -14.23 -0.52 -9.34
CA ARG A 137 -14.34 0.44 -10.45
C ARG A 137 -14.13 -0.23 -11.80
N PRO A 138 -14.85 0.21 -12.85
CA PRO A 138 -14.62 -0.29 -14.22
C PRO A 138 -13.19 -0.03 -14.73
N ASP A 139 -12.61 1.10 -14.33
CA ASP A 139 -11.25 1.53 -14.72
C ASP A 139 -10.16 1.06 -13.74
N PHE A 140 -10.47 0.13 -12.81
CA PHE A 140 -9.47 -0.43 -11.90
C PHE A 140 -8.25 -0.95 -12.66
N GLY A 141 -7.07 -0.57 -12.24
CA GLY A 141 -5.80 -0.96 -12.85
C GLY A 141 -5.36 -0.08 -14.03
N ALA A 142 -6.14 0.94 -14.43
CA ALA A 142 -5.68 1.93 -15.40
C ALA A 142 -4.46 2.70 -14.87
N ASN A 143 -4.44 2.99 -13.57
CA ASN A 143 -3.27 3.47 -12.84
C ASN A 143 -2.75 2.37 -11.92
N PRO A 144 -1.58 1.77 -12.20
CA PRO A 144 -1.04 0.70 -11.37
C PRO A 144 -0.57 1.17 -9.99
N VAL A 145 -0.44 2.47 -9.77
CA VAL A 145 -0.12 3.08 -8.46
C VAL A 145 -1.01 4.29 -8.25
N ALA A 146 -1.89 4.23 -7.25
CA ALA A 146 -2.91 5.23 -7.02
C ALA A 146 -3.08 5.59 -5.53
N ASP A 147 -3.85 6.63 -5.28
CA ASP A 147 -4.31 7.04 -3.95
C ASP A 147 -5.83 7.10 -3.95
N VAL A 148 -6.46 6.57 -2.91
CA VAL A 148 -7.92 6.54 -2.79
C VAL A 148 -8.54 7.95 -2.72
N ARG A 149 -7.73 8.94 -2.40
CA ARG A 149 -8.16 10.36 -2.31
C ARG A 149 -8.22 11.07 -3.67
N ASP A 150 -7.55 10.50 -4.68
CA ASP A 150 -7.47 11.03 -6.05
C ASP A 150 -8.53 10.37 -6.97
N ALA A 151 -9.44 9.58 -6.38
CA ALA A 151 -10.42 8.76 -7.09
C ALA A 151 -11.79 9.44 -7.23
#